data_a51db86e33095a1eeadcbfc64a1cc029
#
_entry.id   a51db86e33095a1eeadcbfc64a1cc029
#
_cell.length_a   1.000
_cell.length_b   1.000
_cell.length_c   1.000
_cell.angle_alpha   90.00
_cell.angle_beta   90.00
_cell.angle_gamma   90.00
#
_symmetry.space_group_name_H-M   'P 1'
#
loop_
_entity.id
_entity.type
_entity.pdbx_description
1 polymer ?
#
loop_
_entity_poly.entity_id
_entity_poly.type
_entity_poly.pdbx_seq_one_letter_code
_entity_poly.pdbx_strand_id
1 'polypeptide(L)'
;MKIDDYNFAGKKAIVRVDFNVPLDENGNITDDTRIRGALPTLKKILNDGGSLIIMSHMGKPKGKVNPKFSLLQIRDAVAKALGTDVEFAPDCANASEAAANLKPGQVLLLENLRFYPEEEGKPVGIEKTDPGYDAAKAEMKQRQKEFAKKLASYADVYVNDAFGTCLLYTSDAADE
;
A
#
# COMPACT_ATOMS: atom_id res chain seq x y z
N MET A 1 5.35 -16.27 -10.90
CA MET A 1 4.21 -17.08 -10.42
C MET A 1 2.93 -16.28 -10.57
N LYS A 2 1.89 -16.91 -11.07
CA LYS A 2 0.59 -16.26 -11.17
C LYS A 2 -0.12 -16.30 -9.83
N ILE A 3 -0.87 -15.25 -9.51
CA ILE A 3 -1.57 -15.14 -8.23
C ILE A 3 -2.59 -16.27 -8.04
N ASP A 4 -3.22 -16.73 -9.11
CA ASP A 4 -4.22 -17.82 -9.05
C ASP A 4 -3.60 -19.16 -8.65
N ASP A 5 -2.29 -19.32 -8.86
CA ASP A 5 -1.57 -20.55 -8.56
C ASP A 5 -1.04 -20.61 -7.13
N TYR A 6 -1.18 -19.51 -6.37
CA TYR A 6 -0.70 -19.42 -5.00
C TYR A 6 -1.83 -19.60 -4.02
N ASN A 7 -1.59 -20.36 -2.95
CA ASN A 7 -2.57 -20.55 -1.89
C ASN A 7 -2.25 -19.63 -0.70
N PHE A 8 -3.10 -18.66 -0.46
CA PHE A 8 -2.93 -17.67 0.59
C PHE A 8 -3.43 -18.11 1.98
N ALA A 9 -3.93 -19.34 2.11
CA ALA A 9 -4.47 -19.83 3.38
C ALA A 9 -3.47 -19.66 4.52
N GLY A 10 -3.88 -18.97 5.58
CA GLY A 10 -3.02 -18.69 6.74
C GLY A 10 -1.90 -17.72 6.49
N LYS A 11 -1.86 -17.08 5.31
CA LYS A 11 -0.81 -16.12 4.96
C LYS A 11 -1.32 -14.69 5.07
N LYS A 12 -0.41 -13.78 5.45
CA LYS A 12 -0.65 -12.35 5.37
C LYS A 12 -0.07 -11.84 4.06
N ALA A 13 -0.89 -11.23 3.22
CA ALA A 13 -0.45 -10.69 1.95
C ALA A 13 -0.50 -9.17 2.00
N ILE A 14 0.64 -8.51 1.71
CA ILE A 14 0.66 -7.07 1.51
C ILE A 14 0.53 -6.82 0.01
N VAL A 15 -0.50 -6.06 -0.38
CA VAL A 15 -0.89 -5.86 -1.78
C VAL A 15 -0.77 -4.39 -2.12
N ARG A 16 0.04 -4.09 -3.14
CA ARG A 16 0.11 -2.74 -3.70
C ARG A 16 -0.91 -2.64 -4.83
N VAL A 17 -1.87 -1.72 -4.67
CA VAL A 17 -2.93 -1.47 -5.64
C VAL A 17 -2.92 -0.01 -6.07
N ASP A 18 -3.62 0.29 -7.15
CA ASP A 18 -3.82 1.67 -7.61
C ASP A 18 -5.22 2.12 -7.21
N PHE A 19 -5.33 2.72 -6.02
CA PHE A 19 -6.57 3.30 -5.52
C PHE A 19 -6.59 4.82 -5.64
N ASN A 20 -5.82 5.36 -6.58
CA ASN A 20 -5.83 6.80 -6.89
C ASN A 20 -7.12 7.15 -7.63
N VAL A 21 -8.24 7.17 -6.91
CA VAL A 21 -9.57 7.43 -7.45
C VAL A 21 -9.95 8.90 -7.29
N PRO A 22 -10.73 9.46 -8.23
CA PRO A 22 -11.18 10.85 -8.11
C PRO A 22 -12.22 11.00 -7.02
N LEU A 23 -12.10 12.07 -6.24
CA LEU A 23 -13.03 12.43 -5.17
C LEU A 23 -13.71 13.76 -5.49
N ASP A 24 -14.96 13.93 -5.06
CA ASP A 24 -15.64 15.20 -5.13
C ASP A 24 -15.27 16.10 -3.94
N GLU A 25 -15.88 17.28 -3.84
CA GLU A 25 -15.61 18.26 -2.79
C GLU A 25 -15.90 17.71 -1.39
N ASN A 26 -16.78 16.73 -1.29
CA ASN A 26 -17.20 16.12 -0.02
C ASN A 26 -16.41 14.85 0.32
N GLY A 27 -15.41 14.50 -0.48
CA GLY A 27 -14.61 13.28 -0.29
C GLY A 27 -15.27 12.01 -0.81
N ASN A 28 -16.32 12.12 -1.62
CA ASN A 28 -16.99 10.97 -2.19
C ASN A 28 -16.32 10.54 -3.50
N ILE A 29 -16.22 9.23 -3.72
CA ILE A 29 -15.61 8.68 -4.93
C ILE A 29 -16.55 8.91 -6.12
N THR A 30 -16.03 9.54 -7.18
CA THR A 30 -16.79 9.80 -8.40
C THR A 30 -16.59 8.70 -9.46
N ASP A 31 -15.53 7.91 -9.34
CA ASP A 31 -15.25 6.79 -10.24
C ASP A 31 -14.49 5.71 -9.47
N ASP A 32 -15.10 4.54 -9.32
CA ASP A 32 -14.54 3.42 -8.54
C ASP A 32 -13.90 2.34 -9.41
N THR A 33 -13.64 2.62 -10.69
CA THR A 33 -13.09 1.64 -11.63
C THR A 33 -11.82 0.98 -11.12
N ARG A 34 -10.92 1.76 -10.51
CA ARG A 34 -9.65 1.22 -9.99
C ARG A 34 -9.85 0.31 -8.79
N ILE A 35 -10.82 0.62 -7.93
CA ILE A 35 -11.16 -0.25 -6.80
C ILE A 35 -11.72 -1.57 -7.33
N ARG A 36 -12.67 -1.50 -8.28
CA ARG A 36 -13.26 -2.70 -8.88
C ARG A 36 -12.22 -3.54 -9.61
N GLY A 37 -11.26 -2.90 -10.26
CA GLY A 37 -10.18 -3.60 -10.97
C GLY A 37 -9.27 -4.40 -10.06
N ALA A 38 -9.12 -4.01 -8.80
CA ALA A 38 -8.31 -4.73 -7.82
C ALA A 38 -9.07 -5.85 -7.11
N LEU A 39 -10.41 -5.87 -7.18
CA LEU A 39 -11.22 -6.83 -6.43
C LEU A 39 -10.88 -8.30 -6.72
N PRO A 40 -10.65 -8.74 -7.97
CA PRO A 40 -10.31 -10.14 -8.21
C PRO A 40 -9.11 -10.61 -7.40
N THR A 41 -8.03 -9.81 -7.37
CA THR A 41 -6.84 -10.11 -6.58
C THR A 41 -7.13 -10.15 -5.09
N LEU A 42 -7.82 -9.12 -4.58
CA LEU A 42 -8.11 -9.00 -3.16
C LEU A 42 -9.04 -10.12 -2.68
N LYS A 43 -10.07 -10.42 -3.45
CA LYS A 43 -11.01 -11.50 -3.11
C LYS A 43 -10.37 -12.87 -3.18
N LYS A 44 -9.47 -13.10 -4.13
CA LYS A 44 -8.70 -14.35 -4.23
C LYS A 44 -7.97 -14.63 -2.91
N ILE A 45 -7.29 -13.64 -2.38
CA ILE A 45 -6.53 -13.78 -1.13
C ILE A 45 -7.46 -14.09 0.04
N LEU A 46 -8.56 -13.36 0.15
CA LEU A 46 -9.54 -13.60 1.23
C LEU A 46 -10.24 -14.94 1.10
N ASN A 47 -10.61 -15.35 -0.12
CA ASN A 47 -11.28 -16.61 -0.38
C ASN A 47 -10.38 -17.81 -0.06
N ASP A 48 -9.08 -17.66 -0.20
CA ASP A 48 -8.13 -18.71 0.17
C ASP A 48 -7.96 -18.85 1.70
N GLY A 49 -8.49 -17.89 2.47
CA GLY A 49 -8.31 -17.87 3.92
C GLY A 49 -7.11 -17.05 4.37
N GLY A 50 -6.62 -16.14 3.53
CA GLY A 50 -5.56 -15.21 3.86
C GLY A 50 -6.08 -13.93 4.49
N SER A 51 -5.16 -13.10 4.97
CA SER A 51 -5.44 -11.74 5.42
C SER A 51 -4.79 -10.73 4.48
N LEU A 52 -5.36 -9.53 4.42
CA LEU A 52 -4.93 -8.47 3.49
C LEU A 52 -4.35 -7.28 4.22
N ILE A 53 -3.22 -6.80 3.73
CA ILE A 53 -2.70 -5.48 4.05
C ILE A 53 -2.66 -4.74 2.71
N ILE A 54 -3.47 -3.68 2.56
CA ILE A 54 -3.59 -2.95 1.31
C ILE A 54 -2.77 -1.67 1.41
N MET A 55 -1.91 -1.43 0.42
CA MET A 55 -1.16 -0.18 0.32
C MET A 55 -1.37 0.44 -1.05
N SER A 56 -1.48 1.77 -1.07
CA SER A 56 -1.69 2.54 -2.29
C SER A 56 -1.27 3.99 -2.09
N HIS A 57 -1.35 4.77 -3.17
CA HIS A 57 -1.19 6.20 -3.12
C HIS A 57 -2.43 6.90 -3.66
N MET A 58 -2.58 8.18 -3.31
CA MET A 58 -3.66 9.03 -3.81
C MET A 58 -3.14 10.46 -3.99
N GLY A 59 -3.39 11.06 -5.15
CA GLY A 59 -2.99 12.43 -5.45
C GLY A 59 -1.48 12.64 -5.45
N LYS A 60 -1.07 13.87 -5.18
CA LYS A 60 0.35 14.26 -5.15
C LYS A 60 0.67 15.05 -3.89
N PRO A 61 0.70 14.41 -2.72
CA PRO A 61 0.97 15.10 -1.45
C PRO A 61 2.43 15.52 -1.26
N LYS A 62 3.33 15.14 -2.16
CA LYS A 62 4.75 15.55 -2.18
C LYS A 62 5.53 15.18 -0.91
N GLY A 63 5.29 13.99 -0.38
CA GLY A 63 6.00 13.48 0.79
C GLY A 63 5.57 14.12 2.11
N LYS A 64 4.39 14.73 2.16
CA LYS A 64 3.85 15.37 3.36
C LYS A 64 2.45 14.84 3.66
N VAL A 65 2.11 14.75 4.93
CA VAL A 65 0.76 14.39 5.35
C VAL A 65 -0.22 15.50 4.95
N ASN A 66 -1.27 15.11 4.24
CA ASN A 66 -2.33 16.02 3.83
C ASN A 66 -3.67 15.29 3.88
N PRO A 67 -4.57 15.67 4.81
CA PRO A 67 -5.86 14.98 4.97
C PRO A 67 -6.69 14.91 3.70
N LYS A 68 -6.52 15.85 2.78
CA LYS A 68 -7.20 15.87 1.49
C LYS A 68 -6.86 14.65 0.64
N PHE A 69 -5.68 14.04 0.85
CA PHE A 69 -5.21 12.87 0.13
C PHE A 69 -5.17 11.62 1.00
N SER A 70 -5.82 11.62 2.16
CA SER A 70 -5.85 10.45 3.04
C SER A 70 -6.67 9.32 2.42
N LEU A 71 -6.14 8.10 2.48
CA LEU A 71 -6.87 6.91 2.05
C LEU A 71 -8.01 6.54 3.00
N LEU A 72 -8.06 7.11 4.19
CA LEU A 72 -9.19 6.92 5.10
C LEU A 72 -10.52 7.28 4.44
N GLN A 73 -10.51 8.25 3.52
CA GLN A 73 -11.70 8.69 2.80
C GLN A 73 -12.33 7.58 1.95
N ILE A 74 -11.55 6.60 1.51
CA ILE A 74 -12.04 5.50 0.67
C ILE A 74 -12.21 4.18 1.42
N ARG A 75 -11.87 4.14 2.71
CA ARG A 75 -11.94 2.91 3.51
C ARG A 75 -13.32 2.26 3.46
N ASP A 76 -14.37 3.04 3.65
CA ASP A 76 -15.74 2.51 3.68
C ASP A 76 -16.17 1.97 2.31
N ALA A 77 -15.73 2.62 1.22
CA ALA A 77 -16.02 2.15 -0.13
C ALA A 77 -15.30 0.83 -0.42
N VAL A 78 -14.06 0.69 0.04
CA VAL A 78 -13.29 -0.55 -0.09
C VAL A 78 -13.93 -1.67 0.74
N ALA A 79 -14.35 -1.37 1.96
CA ALA A 79 -15.03 -2.34 2.83
C ALA A 79 -16.33 -2.84 2.19
N LYS A 80 -17.11 -1.94 1.62
CA LYS A 80 -18.36 -2.28 0.93
C LYS A 80 -18.08 -3.15 -0.31
N ALA A 81 -17.06 -2.81 -1.08
CA ALA A 81 -16.70 -3.55 -2.29
C ALA A 81 -16.21 -4.97 -1.96
N LEU A 82 -15.47 -5.14 -0.87
CA LEU A 82 -14.98 -6.44 -0.41
C LEU A 82 -16.03 -7.25 0.36
N GLY A 83 -17.05 -6.59 0.89
CA GLY A 83 -18.07 -7.25 1.70
C GLY A 83 -17.59 -7.61 3.10
N THR A 84 -16.56 -6.95 3.60
CA THR A 84 -16.00 -7.17 4.94
C THR A 84 -15.48 -5.86 5.53
N ASP A 85 -15.32 -5.82 6.84
CA ASP A 85 -14.76 -4.64 7.51
C ASP A 85 -13.30 -4.44 7.14
N VAL A 86 -12.89 -3.18 7.04
CA VAL A 86 -11.52 -2.79 6.76
C VAL A 86 -11.01 -1.92 7.91
N GLU A 87 -9.92 -2.35 8.55
CA GLU A 87 -9.23 -1.54 9.54
C GLU A 87 -8.32 -0.55 8.83
N PHE A 88 -8.03 0.58 9.47
CA PHE A 88 -7.17 1.62 8.90
C PHE A 88 -5.97 1.88 9.80
N ALA A 89 -4.77 1.86 9.21
CA ALA A 89 -3.53 2.19 9.90
C ALA A 89 -3.09 3.60 9.46
N PRO A 90 -3.11 4.59 10.36
CA PRO A 90 -2.82 5.99 10.01
C PRO A 90 -1.34 6.26 9.71
N ASP A 91 -0.45 5.31 9.97
CA ASP A 91 0.97 5.46 9.70
C ASP A 91 1.53 4.15 9.14
N CYS A 92 1.96 4.20 7.86
CA CYS A 92 2.53 3.02 7.19
C CYS A 92 3.78 2.50 7.90
N ALA A 93 4.60 3.38 8.45
CA ALA A 93 5.85 3.00 9.10
C ALA A 93 5.65 2.43 10.51
N ASN A 94 4.46 2.61 11.11
CA ASN A 94 4.15 2.18 12.47
C ASN A 94 2.92 1.28 12.53
N ALA A 95 2.73 0.42 11.53
CA ALA A 95 1.59 -0.48 11.45
C ALA A 95 1.91 -1.91 11.92
N SER A 96 3.07 -2.14 12.55
CA SER A 96 3.51 -3.48 12.96
C SER A 96 2.53 -4.17 13.87
N GLU A 97 1.99 -3.47 14.86
CA GLU A 97 1.04 -4.03 15.81
C GLU A 97 -0.28 -4.39 15.14
N ALA A 98 -0.81 -3.49 14.32
CA ALA A 98 -2.05 -3.73 13.58
C ALA A 98 -1.91 -4.93 12.64
N ALA A 99 -0.75 -5.03 11.95
CA ALA A 99 -0.45 -6.13 11.06
C ALA A 99 -0.30 -7.45 11.82
N ALA A 100 0.37 -7.42 12.99
CA ALA A 100 0.57 -8.61 13.81
C ALA A 100 -0.76 -9.17 14.36
N ASN A 101 -1.71 -8.30 14.64
CA ASN A 101 -3.03 -8.68 15.18
C ASN A 101 -4.03 -9.10 14.09
N LEU A 102 -3.64 -9.01 12.82
CA LEU A 102 -4.52 -9.34 11.70
C LEU A 102 -4.76 -10.85 11.63
N LYS A 103 -6.02 -11.25 11.57
CA LYS A 103 -6.44 -12.65 11.49
C LYS A 103 -6.88 -13.00 10.07
N PRO A 104 -6.90 -14.31 9.71
CA PRO A 104 -7.40 -14.72 8.41
C PRO A 104 -8.79 -14.14 8.11
N GLY A 105 -8.95 -13.62 6.90
CA GLY A 105 -10.19 -12.97 6.47
C GLY A 105 -10.31 -11.49 6.85
N GLN A 106 -9.36 -10.95 7.60
CA GLN A 106 -9.34 -9.53 7.96
C GLN A 106 -8.55 -8.69 6.97
N VAL A 107 -8.88 -7.40 6.91
CA VAL A 107 -8.27 -6.46 5.97
C VAL A 107 -7.77 -5.22 6.73
N LEU A 108 -6.54 -4.82 6.43
CA LEU A 108 -5.92 -3.60 6.96
C LEU A 108 -5.55 -2.69 5.79
N LEU A 109 -6.04 -1.45 5.79
CA LEU A 109 -5.67 -0.43 4.81
C LEU A 109 -4.66 0.51 5.43
N LEU A 110 -3.48 0.62 4.80
CA LEU A 110 -2.45 1.57 5.23
C LEU A 110 -2.76 2.97 4.68
N GLU A 111 -2.24 4.00 5.36
CA GLU A 111 -2.36 5.38 4.90
C GLU A 111 -1.59 5.59 3.60
N ASN A 112 -1.86 6.69 2.91
CA ASN A 112 -1.27 7.04 1.63
C ASN A 112 0.26 6.94 1.65
N LEU A 113 0.81 6.04 0.81
CA LEU A 113 2.25 5.83 0.70
C LEU A 113 3.01 7.10 0.33
N ARG A 114 2.40 7.98 -0.46
CA ARG A 114 3.05 9.22 -0.91
C ARG A 114 3.09 10.32 0.13
N PHE A 115 2.56 10.07 1.32
CA PHE A 115 2.86 10.93 2.47
C PHE A 115 4.33 10.78 2.92
N TYR A 116 5.00 9.73 2.45
CA TYR A 116 6.39 9.43 2.78
C TYR A 116 7.30 9.77 1.61
N PRO A 117 8.32 10.63 1.81
CA PRO A 117 9.26 10.96 0.72
C PRO A 117 9.97 9.72 0.18
N GLU A 118 10.12 8.69 1.00
CA GLU A 118 10.75 7.42 0.63
C GLU A 118 10.01 6.70 -0.51
N GLU A 119 8.71 6.91 -0.67
CA GLU A 119 7.94 6.29 -1.74
C GLU A 119 8.42 6.74 -3.13
N GLU A 120 8.69 8.04 -3.28
CA GLU A 120 9.19 8.59 -4.54
C GLU A 120 10.72 8.52 -4.66
N GLY A 121 11.41 8.45 -3.53
CA GLY A 121 12.86 8.36 -3.49
C GLY A 121 13.58 9.66 -3.84
N LYS A 122 12.88 10.79 -3.79
CA LYS A 122 13.46 12.10 -4.09
C LYS A 122 13.79 12.83 -2.81
N PRO A 123 15.01 13.39 -2.67
CA PRO A 123 15.33 14.23 -1.53
C PRO A 123 14.36 15.40 -1.40
N VAL A 124 13.97 15.71 -0.17
CA VAL A 124 13.04 16.80 0.14
C VAL A 124 13.81 18.01 0.65
N GLY A 125 13.45 19.20 0.18
CA GLY A 125 14.06 20.45 0.63
C GLY A 125 15.41 20.76 0.01
N ILE A 126 15.84 20.01 -1.02
CA ILE A 126 17.10 20.23 -1.72
C ILE A 126 16.90 20.05 -3.22
N GLU A 127 17.52 20.91 -4.02
CA GLU A 127 17.43 20.86 -5.49
C GLU A 127 18.63 20.15 -6.10
N LYS A 128 18.47 19.64 -7.33
CA LYS A 128 19.53 18.93 -8.04
C LYS A 128 20.80 19.74 -8.22
N THR A 129 20.68 21.07 -8.24
CA THR A 129 21.80 21.98 -8.40
C THR A 129 22.54 22.27 -7.08
N ASP A 130 21.99 21.86 -5.94
CA ASP A 130 22.59 22.12 -4.64
C ASP A 130 23.80 21.21 -4.39
N PRO A 131 24.87 21.74 -3.75
CA PRO A 131 26.10 20.95 -3.54
C PRO A 131 25.91 19.67 -2.73
N GLY A 132 24.93 19.60 -1.86
CA GLY A 132 24.66 18.42 -1.02
C GLY A 132 23.66 17.43 -1.63
N TYR A 133 23.25 17.62 -2.87
CA TYR A 133 22.19 16.81 -3.47
C TYR A 133 22.55 15.33 -3.57
N ASP A 134 23.77 15.02 -4.01
CA ASP A 134 24.20 13.63 -4.20
C ASP A 134 24.20 12.87 -2.87
N ALA A 135 24.65 13.51 -1.79
CA ALA A 135 24.63 12.91 -0.46
C ALA A 135 23.18 12.70 0.03
N ALA A 136 22.30 13.68 -0.20
CA ALA A 136 20.89 13.58 0.17
C ALA A 136 20.19 12.47 -0.60
N LYS A 137 20.52 12.31 -1.89
CA LYS A 137 19.98 11.25 -2.72
C LYS A 137 20.42 9.87 -2.26
N ALA A 138 21.69 9.72 -1.87
CA ALA A 138 22.20 8.47 -1.34
C ALA A 138 21.53 8.08 -0.02
N GLU A 139 21.33 9.07 0.87
CA GLU A 139 20.60 8.89 2.12
C GLU A 139 19.14 8.46 1.85
N MET A 140 18.49 9.09 0.87
CA MET A 140 17.11 8.75 0.51
C MET A 140 17.01 7.32 -0.02
N LYS A 141 17.97 6.84 -0.78
CA LYS A 141 18.00 5.43 -1.22
C LYS A 141 18.05 4.47 -0.05
N GLN A 142 18.84 4.80 0.98
CA GLN A 142 18.91 3.98 2.18
C GLN A 142 17.58 3.98 2.91
N ARG A 143 16.93 5.14 3.02
CA ARG A 143 15.60 5.26 3.62
C ARG A 143 14.54 4.47 2.85
N GLN A 144 14.62 4.47 1.51
CA GLN A 144 13.72 3.67 0.69
C GLN A 144 13.84 2.18 0.99
N LYS A 145 15.08 1.69 1.13
CA LYS A 145 15.32 0.28 1.46
C LYS A 145 14.74 -0.05 2.83
N GLU A 146 14.96 0.81 3.82
CA GLU A 146 14.44 0.61 5.17
C GLU A 146 12.91 0.64 5.18
N PHE A 147 12.31 1.57 4.46
CA PHE A 147 10.84 1.68 4.32
C PHE A 147 10.25 0.43 3.68
N ALA A 148 10.86 -0.04 2.57
CA ALA A 148 10.42 -1.26 1.89
C ALA A 148 10.53 -2.49 2.80
N LYS A 149 11.63 -2.62 3.55
CA LYS A 149 11.82 -3.70 4.51
C LYS A 149 10.78 -3.66 5.62
N LYS A 150 10.44 -2.46 6.09
CA LYS A 150 9.43 -2.27 7.12
C LYS A 150 8.06 -2.73 6.62
N LEU A 151 7.68 -2.32 5.42
CA LEU A 151 6.43 -2.76 4.81
C LEU A 151 6.40 -4.27 4.60
N ALA A 152 7.50 -4.83 4.09
CA ALA A 152 7.62 -6.28 3.86
C ALA A 152 7.54 -7.08 5.17
N SER A 153 7.98 -6.50 6.29
CA SER A 153 7.94 -7.17 7.60
C SER A 153 6.52 -7.40 8.12
N TYR A 154 5.53 -6.71 7.56
CA TYR A 154 4.13 -6.85 7.99
C TYR A 154 3.45 -8.10 7.44
N ALA A 155 4.03 -8.72 6.41
CA ALA A 155 3.36 -9.79 5.67
C ALA A 155 4.30 -10.93 5.31
N ASP A 156 3.71 -12.06 4.90
CA ASP A 156 4.43 -13.24 4.43
C ASP A 156 4.71 -13.18 2.93
N VAL A 157 3.84 -12.52 2.17
CA VAL A 157 3.96 -12.38 0.72
C VAL A 157 3.64 -10.95 0.28
N TYR A 158 4.25 -10.54 -0.83
CA TYR A 158 4.01 -9.25 -1.46
C TYR A 158 3.36 -9.47 -2.84
N VAL A 159 2.28 -8.75 -3.09
CA VAL A 159 1.57 -8.78 -4.38
C VAL A 159 1.55 -7.37 -4.96
N ASN A 160 2.02 -7.22 -6.20
CA ASN A 160 1.95 -5.94 -6.89
C ASN A 160 0.85 -6.02 -7.96
N ASP A 161 -0.26 -5.33 -7.72
CA ASP A 161 -1.41 -5.24 -8.63
C ASP A 161 -1.63 -3.80 -9.10
N ALA A 162 -0.60 -2.95 -8.98
CA ALA A 162 -0.67 -1.58 -9.47
C ALA A 162 -0.57 -1.54 -10.99
N PHE A 163 -1.29 -0.59 -11.62
CA PHE A 163 -1.27 -0.34 -13.07
C PHE A 163 -1.69 -1.55 -13.92
N GLY A 164 -2.54 -2.42 -13.38
CA GLY A 164 -3.03 -3.58 -14.11
C GLY A 164 -2.07 -4.75 -14.20
N THR A 165 -0.89 -4.65 -13.56
CA THR A 165 0.03 -5.77 -13.43
C THR A 165 -0.22 -6.51 -12.12
N CYS A 166 -0.20 -7.83 -12.15
CA CYS A 166 -0.34 -8.65 -10.95
C CYS A 166 0.90 -9.51 -10.78
N LEU A 167 1.81 -9.06 -9.91
CA LEU A 167 3.07 -9.74 -9.64
C LEU A 167 3.10 -10.23 -8.19
N LEU A 168 3.56 -11.45 -8.00
CA LEU A 168 3.64 -12.08 -6.69
C LEU A 168 5.10 -12.26 -6.29
N TYR A 169 5.42 -11.83 -5.07
CA TYR A 169 6.75 -12.00 -4.48
C TYR A 169 6.61 -12.66 -3.10
N THR A 170 7.43 -13.64 -2.84
CA THR A 170 7.56 -14.20 -1.48
C THR A 170 8.47 -13.30 -0.65
N SER A 171 8.47 -13.49 0.68
CA SER A 171 9.30 -12.69 1.57
C SER A 171 10.79 -12.74 1.20
N ASP A 172 11.28 -13.90 0.75
CA ASP A 172 12.68 -14.05 0.35
C ASP A 172 13.01 -13.22 -0.89
N ALA A 173 12.09 -13.16 -1.86
CA ALA A 173 12.27 -12.35 -3.07
C ALA A 173 12.13 -10.85 -2.77
N ALA A 174 11.31 -10.47 -1.80
CA ALA A 174 11.12 -9.07 -1.41
C ALA A 174 12.34 -8.46 -0.74
N ASP A 175 13.26 -9.27 -0.23
CA ASP A 175 14.51 -8.81 0.40
C ASP A 175 15.58 -8.44 -0.62
N GLU A 176 15.37 -8.77 -1.88
CA GLU A 176 16.27 -8.38 -2.98
C GLU A 176 15.92 -6.94 -3.49
#